data_8b697c6c3aff028cded44afc10875850
#
_entry.id   8b697c6c3aff028cded44afc10875850
#
_cell.length_a   1.000
_cell.length_b   1.000
_cell.length_c   1.000
_cell.angle_alpha   90.00
_cell.angle_beta   90.00
_cell.angle_gamma   90.00
#
_symmetry.space_group_name_H-M   'P 1'
#
loop_
_entity.id
_entity.type
_entity.pdbx_description
1 polymer ?
#
loop_
_entity_poly.entity_id
_entity_poly.type
_entity_poly.pdbx_seq_one_letter_code
_entity_poly.pdbx_strand_id
1 'polypeptide(L)'
;MIKVRIKKLDERAVLPMYGSEYAAGADLYAVEEETVGAGETRMIHTGLAVEIPEGYAGLVYARSGMAMKRGLAPANKLGVIDADYRGEVMVALHNHGRETQTVEAGERIAQLVVTPFLRVEYEAAEELSDTCRGAGGFGSTGSK
;
A
#
# COMPACT_ATOMS: atom_id res chain seq x y z
N MET A 1 11.91 -14.24 13.19
CA MET A 1 11.11 -13.05 12.80
C MET A 1 12.01 -12.10 12.02
N ILE A 2 11.54 -11.60 10.87
CA ILE A 2 12.28 -10.64 10.05
C ILE A 2 12.23 -9.27 10.75
N LYS A 3 13.34 -8.54 10.75
CA LYS A 3 13.42 -7.21 11.34
C LYS A 3 13.42 -6.16 10.22
N VAL A 4 12.53 -5.19 10.31
CA VAL A 4 12.52 -3.98 9.48
C VAL A 4 12.99 -2.82 10.36
N ARG A 5 14.07 -2.16 9.97
CA ARG A 5 14.53 -0.96 10.68
C ARG A 5 13.71 0.24 10.24
N ILE A 6 13.33 1.08 11.19
CA ILE A 6 12.49 2.26 10.95
C ILE A 6 13.13 3.46 11.59
N LYS A 7 13.24 4.54 10.81
CA LYS A 7 13.65 5.86 11.28
C LYS A 7 12.43 6.77 11.38
N LYS A 8 12.20 7.37 12.53
CA LYS A 8 11.26 8.48 12.67
C LYS A 8 11.87 9.74 12.06
N LEU A 9 11.16 10.34 11.11
CA LEU A 9 11.47 11.64 10.52
C LEU A 9 10.74 12.77 11.25
N ASP A 10 9.67 12.42 11.97
CA ASP A 10 8.87 13.29 12.83
C ASP A 10 8.69 12.60 14.19
N GLU A 11 8.87 13.33 15.28
CA GLU A 11 8.74 12.79 16.64
C GLU A 11 7.33 12.26 16.93
N ARG A 12 6.31 12.83 16.29
CA ARG A 12 4.91 12.42 16.39
C ARG A 12 4.61 11.11 15.65
N ALA A 13 5.52 10.66 14.78
CA ALA A 13 5.30 9.45 13.98
C ALA A 13 5.10 8.22 14.86
N VAL A 14 4.13 7.40 14.48
CA VAL A 14 3.79 6.14 15.15
C VAL A 14 4.36 4.98 14.34
N LEU A 15 5.06 4.06 15.00
CA LEU A 15 5.55 2.84 14.34
C LEU A 15 4.38 1.96 13.86
N PRO A 16 4.53 1.24 12.75
CA PRO A 16 3.50 0.33 12.27
C PRO A 16 3.14 -0.71 13.35
N MET A 17 1.85 -0.93 13.55
CA MET A 17 1.36 -1.86 14.58
C MET A 17 0.36 -2.85 13.99
N TYR A 18 0.47 -4.11 14.39
CA TYR A 18 -0.52 -5.12 14.06
C TYR A 18 -1.76 -4.97 14.94
N GLY A 19 -2.94 -4.95 14.33
CA GLY A 19 -4.20 -4.82 15.03
C GLY A 19 -4.63 -6.09 15.78
N SER A 20 -4.05 -7.25 15.45
CA SER A 20 -4.28 -8.53 16.12
C SER A 20 -3.07 -9.46 15.93
N GLU A 21 -3.02 -10.56 16.69
CA GLU A 21 -1.92 -11.55 16.67
C GLU A 21 -1.68 -12.14 15.26
N TYR A 22 -2.76 -12.32 14.48
CA TYR A 22 -2.68 -12.93 13.14
C TYR A 22 -2.90 -11.94 12.00
N ALA A 23 -2.86 -10.64 12.29
CA ALA A 23 -2.96 -9.63 11.23
C ALA A 23 -1.76 -9.72 10.29
N ALA A 24 -2.00 -9.76 8.98
CA ALA A 24 -0.94 -9.76 7.96
C ALA A 24 -0.37 -8.36 7.71
N GLY A 25 -1.18 -7.32 7.86
CA GLY A 25 -0.82 -5.93 7.66
C GLY A 25 -0.64 -5.19 8.98
N ALA A 26 0.43 -4.42 9.08
CA ALA A 26 0.64 -3.48 10.16
C ALA A 26 0.06 -2.12 9.79
N ASP A 27 -0.74 -1.52 10.65
CA ASP A 27 -1.37 -0.21 10.41
C ASP A 27 -0.31 0.90 10.28
N LEU A 28 -0.48 1.77 9.29
CA LEU A 28 0.24 3.02 9.10
C LEU A 28 -0.64 4.19 9.55
N TYR A 29 -0.02 5.18 10.17
CA TYR A 29 -0.71 6.30 10.83
C TYR A 29 -0.35 7.64 10.18
N ALA A 30 -1.32 8.53 10.06
CA ALA A 30 -1.07 9.91 9.67
C ALA A 30 -0.30 10.64 10.79
N VAL A 31 0.75 11.38 10.42
CA VAL A 31 1.52 12.16 11.39
C VAL A 31 0.87 13.51 11.70
N GLU A 32 0.05 14.00 10.78
CA GLU A 32 -0.66 15.28 10.88
C GLU A 32 -2.07 15.19 10.28
N GLU A 33 -2.88 16.18 10.59
CA GLU A 33 -4.22 16.30 10.02
C GLU A 33 -4.14 16.74 8.57
N GLU A 34 -4.95 16.08 7.72
CA GLU A 34 -5.11 16.43 6.31
C GLU A 34 -6.58 16.36 5.87
N THR A 35 -6.97 17.30 5.03
CA THR A 35 -8.30 17.33 4.43
C THR A 35 -8.23 16.89 2.97
N VAL A 36 -9.09 15.93 2.59
CA VAL A 36 -9.18 15.37 1.24
C VAL A 36 -10.57 15.67 0.68
N GLY A 37 -10.64 16.62 -0.26
CA GLY A 37 -11.89 16.97 -0.95
C GLY A 37 -12.40 15.82 -1.82
N ALA A 38 -13.70 15.85 -2.16
CA ALA A 38 -14.30 14.87 -3.06
C ALA A 38 -13.56 14.83 -4.41
N GLY A 39 -13.13 13.65 -4.86
CA GLY A 39 -12.36 13.46 -6.09
C GLY A 39 -10.91 13.93 -6.02
N GLU A 40 -10.44 14.41 -4.88
CA GLU A 40 -9.04 14.82 -4.68
C GLU A 40 -8.16 13.68 -4.21
N THR A 41 -6.85 13.83 -4.45
CA THR A 41 -5.80 12.99 -3.89
C THR A 41 -4.88 13.85 -3.04
N ARG A 42 -4.57 13.39 -1.83
CA ARG A 42 -3.60 14.02 -0.92
C ARG A 42 -2.53 13.03 -0.49
N MET A 43 -1.30 13.51 -0.45
CA MET A 43 -0.19 12.75 0.13
C MET A 43 -0.25 12.85 1.64
N ILE A 44 -0.56 11.74 2.29
CA ILE A 44 -0.61 11.67 3.75
C ILE A 44 0.73 11.20 4.27
N HIS A 45 1.34 12.02 5.10
CA HIS A 45 2.64 11.76 5.71
C HIS A 45 2.53 10.81 6.90
N THR A 46 3.42 9.82 6.97
CA THR A 46 3.55 8.94 8.14
C THR A 46 4.68 9.38 9.09
N GLY A 47 5.59 10.22 8.60
CA GLY A 47 6.80 10.62 9.33
C GLY A 47 7.80 9.47 9.52
N LEU A 48 7.71 8.41 8.73
CA LEU A 48 8.55 7.22 8.84
C LEU A 48 9.35 6.97 7.56
N ALA A 49 10.62 6.62 7.72
CA ALA A 49 11.42 5.97 6.67
C ALA A 49 11.71 4.52 7.11
N VAL A 50 11.56 3.58 6.17
CA VAL A 50 11.70 2.15 6.46
C VAL A 50 12.84 1.55 5.64
N GLU A 51 13.53 0.59 6.23
CA GLU A 51 14.55 -0.20 5.55
C GLU A 51 14.03 -1.63 5.42
N ILE A 52 13.42 -1.91 4.28
CA ILE A 52 12.96 -3.26 3.94
C ILE A 52 14.17 -4.13 3.63
N PRO A 53 14.28 -5.34 4.22
CA PRO A 53 15.40 -6.23 3.94
C PRO A 53 15.47 -6.66 2.48
N GLU A 54 16.68 -6.93 1.99
CA GLU A 54 16.90 -7.48 0.65
C GLU A 54 16.10 -8.78 0.44
N GLY A 55 15.52 -8.95 -0.73
CA GLY A 55 14.62 -10.07 -1.07
C GLY A 55 13.17 -9.89 -0.61
N TYR A 56 12.85 -8.75 0.01
CA TYR A 56 11.49 -8.42 0.45
C TYR A 56 11.05 -7.09 -0.14
N ALA A 57 9.74 -6.91 -0.23
CA ALA A 57 9.09 -5.65 -0.57
C ALA A 57 8.09 -5.25 0.51
N GLY A 58 7.94 -3.97 0.72
CA GLY A 58 6.84 -3.42 1.51
C GLY A 58 5.66 -3.11 0.61
N LEU A 59 4.50 -3.67 0.90
CA LEU A 59 3.27 -3.44 0.15
C LEU A 59 2.30 -2.64 0.98
N VAL A 60 1.88 -1.47 0.47
CA VAL A 60 0.96 -0.56 1.15
C VAL A 60 -0.43 -0.75 0.56
N TYR A 61 -1.33 -1.31 1.37
CA TYR A 61 -2.73 -1.58 1.02
C TYR A 61 -3.68 -0.60 1.68
N ALA A 62 -4.87 -0.49 1.09
CA ALA A 62 -6.00 0.17 1.72
C ALA A 62 -6.41 -0.54 3.02
N ARG A 63 -7.02 0.22 3.95
CA ARG A 63 -7.79 -0.34 5.06
C ARG A 63 -9.26 -0.41 4.66
N SER A 64 -9.88 -1.58 4.88
CA SER A 64 -11.27 -1.84 4.48
C SER A 64 -12.26 -0.84 5.08
N GLY A 65 -12.13 -0.52 6.36
CA GLY A 65 -13.03 0.42 7.04
C GLY A 65 -12.94 1.84 6.46
N MET A 66 -11.75 2.31 6.14
CA MET A 66 -11.55 3.63 5.53
C MET A 66 -12.07 3.66 4.09
N ALA A 67 -11.78 2.63 3.30
CA ALA A 67 -12.23 2.54 1.92
C ALA A 67 -13.75 2.41 1.81
N MET A 68 -14.36 1.51 2.59
CA MET A 68 -15.79 1.20 2.48
C MET A 68 -16.70 2.25 3.13
N LYS A 69 -16.29 2.83 4.26
CA LYS A 69 -17.13 3.78 5.02
C LYS A 69 -16.91 5.23 4.63
N ARG A 70 -15.69 5.58 4.21
CA ARG A 70 -15.28 6.96 3.94
C ARG A 70 -14.87 7.22 2.51
N GLY A 71 -14.78 6.18 1.68
CA GLY A 71 -14.35 6.32 0.29
C GLY A 71 -12.88 6.70 0.13
N LEU A 72 -12.06 6.57 1.18
CA LEU A 72 -10.63 6.90 1.14
C LEU A 72 -9.80 5.64 0.90
N ALA A 73 -9.04 5.62 -0.18
CA ALA A 73 -8.15 4.53 -0.52
C ALA A 73 -6.90 5.04 -1.25
N PRO A 74 -5.77 4.30 -1.22
CA PRO A 74 -4.60 4.67 -1.99
C PRO A 74 -4.89 4.85 -3.48
N ALA A 75 -4.51 5.99 -4.04
CA ALA A 75 -4.75 6.33 -5.45
C ALA A 75 -4.07 5.35 -6.42
N ASN A 76 -2.90 4.86 -6.06
CA ASN A 76 -2.14 3.86 -6.80
C ASN A 76 -2.62 2.41 -6.58
N LYS A 77 -3.72 2.19 -5.85
CA LYS A 77 -4.30 0.91 -5.46
C LYS A 77 -3.40 0.08 -4.54
N LEU A 78 -2.14 -0.10 -4.91
CA LEU A 78 -1.11 -0.79 -4.16
C LEU A 78 0.20 0.00 -4.28
N GLY A 79 0.74 0.43 -3.16
CA GLY A 79 2.08 1.01 -3.09
C GLY A 79 3.12 -0.09 -2.93
N VAL A 80 4.24 0.03 -3.65
CA VAL A 80 5.38 -0.88 -3.51
C VAL A 80 6.56 -0.09 -2.98
N ILE A 81 7.10 -0.54 -1.84
CA ILE A 81 8.30 0.01 -1.21
C ILE A 81 9.45 -0.96 -1.49
N ASP A 82 10.40 -0.51 -2.29
CA ASP A 82 11.60 -1.27 -2.62
C ASP A 82 12.57 -1.35 -1.45
N ALA A 83 13.40 -2.40 -1.41
CA ALA A 83 14.38 -2.59 -0.34
C ALA A 83 15.43 -1.47 -0.26
N ASP A 84 15.71 -0.79 -1.37
CA ASP A 84 16.66 0.33 -1.45
C ASP A 84 16.02 1.73 -1.27
N TYR A 85 14.69 1.81 -1.09
CA TYR A 85 14.03 3.07 -0.81
C TYR A 85 14.31 3.54 0.63
N ARG A 86 14.75 4.79 0.78
CA ARG A 86 15.10 5.40 2.08
C ARG A 86 14.33 6.70 2.36
N GLY A 87 13.41 7.06 1.48
CA GLY A 87 12.55 8.22 1.67
C GLY A 87 11.42 7.96 2.66
N GLU A 88 10.63 8.99 2.91
CA GLU A 88 9.45 8.87 3.75
C GLU A 88 8.39 7.97 3.12
N VAL A 89 7.77 7.13 3.94
CA VAL A 89 6.57 6.38 3.55
C VAL A 89 5.39 7.34 3.60
N MET A 90 4.83 7.63 2.45
CA MET A 90 3.63 8.46 2.31
C MET A 90 2.53 7.64 1.63
N VAL A 91 1.29 7.97 1.95
CA VAL A 91 0.13 7.33 1.35
C VAL A 91 -0.67 8.36 0.56
N ALA A 92 -0.73 8.19 -0.76
CA ALA A 92 -1.57 9.02 -1.63
C ALA A 92 -3.03 8.61 -1.47
N LEU A 93 -3.78 9.19 -0.53
CA LEU A 93 -5.20 8.91 -0.35
C LEU A 93 -6.03 9.66 -1.38
N HIS A 94 -6.85 8.91 -2.13
CA HIS A 94 -7.87 9.44 -3.01
C HIS A 94 -9.24 9.32 -2.37
N ASN A 95 -10.02 10.40 -2.46
CA ASN A 95 -11.39 10.43 -1.99
C ASN A 95 -12.34 10.07 -3.14
N HIS A 96 -12.82 8.83 -3.14
CA HIS A 96 -13.80 8.31 -4.11
C HIS A 96 -15.25 8.71 -3.79
N GLY A 97 -15.45 9.31 -2.62
CA GLY A 97 -16.77 9.76 -2.14
C GLY A 97 -17.18 11.11 -2.72
N ARG A 98 -18.30 11.61 -2.24
CA ARG A 98 -18.88 12.90 -2.66
C ARG A 98 -18.69 14.00 -1.62
N GLU A 99 -18.22 13.65 -0.44
CA GLU A 99 -18.04 14.59 0.67
C GLU A 99 -16.55 14.72 1.01
N THR A 100 -16.17 15.90 1.44
CA THR A 100 -14.83 16.16 1.97
C THR A 100 -14.61 15.29 3.22
N GLN A 101 -13.43 14.68 3.32
CA GLN A 101 -13.01 13.87 4.44
C GLN A 101 -11.82 14.53 5.14
N THR A 102 -11.80 14.47 6.46
CA THR A 102 -10.65 14.88 7.26
C THR A 102 -9.99 13.64 7.86
N VAL A 103 -8.70 13.48 7.60
CA VAL A 103 -7.85 12.49 8.23
C VAL A 103 -7.18 13.16 9.42
N GLU A 104 -7.40 12.65 10.62
CA GLU A 104 -6.81 13.21 11.84
C GLU A 104 -5.38 12.72 12.07
N ALA A 105 -4.58 13.52 12.78
CA ALA A 105 -3.28 13.08 13.25
C ALA A 105 -3.42 11.82 14.14
N GLY A 106 -2.59 10.80 13.89
CA GLY A 106 -2.66 9.51 14.59
C GLY A 106 -3.73 8.56 14.06
N GLU A 107 -4.49 8.94 13.03
CA GLU A 107 -5.46 8.06 12.40
C GLU A 107 -4.77 6.99 11.53
N ARG A 108 -5.31 5.78 11.53
CA ARG A 108 -4.84 4.65 10.71
C ARG A 108 -5.32 4.84 9.27
N ILE A 109 -4.39 5.02 8.33
CA ILE A 109 -4.68 5.41 6.94
C ILE A 109 -4.49 4.32 5.91
N ALA A 110 -3.63 3.35 6.19
CA ALA A 110 -3.29 2.25 5.31
C ALA A 110 -2.70 1.10 6.14
N GLN A 111 -2.31 0.02 5.49
CA GLN A 111 -1.61 -1.09 6.14
C GLN A 111 -0.41 -1.52 5.30
N LEU A 112 0.68 -1.85 5.99
CA LEU A 112 1.95 -2.30 5.41
C LEU A 112 2.08 -3.81 5.59
N VAL A 113 2.28 -4.52 4.47
CA VAL A 113 2.62 -5.95 4.45
C VAL A 113 4.03 -6.10 3.91
N VAL A 114 4.90 -6.79 4.63
CA VAL A 114 6.25 -7.15 4.14
C VAL A 114 6.20 -8.57 3.61
N THR A 115 6.58 -8.74 2.33
CA THR A 115 6.51 -10.03 1.64
C THR A 115 7.79 -10.30 0.86
N PRO A 116 8.23 -11.57 0.74
CA PRO A 116 9.30 -11.93 -0.17
C PRO A 116 8.84 -11.77 -1.62
N PHE A 117 9.77 -11.50 -2.52
CA PHE A 117 9.51 -11.46 -3.95
C PHE A 117 10.61 -12.20 -4.72
N LEU A 118 10.27 -12.62 -5.93
CA LEU A 118 11.20 -13.21 -6.87
C LEU A 118 11.70 -12.14 -7.84
N ARG A 119 13.01 -11.95 -7.91
CA ARG A 119 13.62 -11.19 -8.98
C ARG A 119 13.79 -12.12 -10.19
N VAL A 120 13.26 -11.70 -11.31
CA VAL A 120 13.30 -12.48 -12.56
C VAL A 120 14.08 -11.73 -13.63
N GLU A 121 14.65 -12.48 -14.55
CA GLU A 121 15.19 -11.97 -15.79
C GLU A 121 14.12 -12.06 -16.87
N TYR A 122 13.88 -10.97 -17.58
CA TYR A 122 12.93 -10.93 -18.69
C TYR A 122 13.66 -11.15 -20.00
N GLU A 123 13.34 -12.21 -20.71
CA GLU A 123 13.88 -12.57 -22.03
C GLU A 123 12.82 -12.32 -23.10
N ALA A 124 13.20 -11.57 -24.16
CA ALA A 124 12.34 -11.41 -25.33
C ALA A 124 12.31 -12.70 -26.15
N ALA A 125 11.13 -13.22 -26.44
CA ALA A 125 10.94 -14.40 -27.26
C ALA A 125 10.04 -14.07 -28.46
N GLU A 126 10.31 -14.66 -29.62
CA GLU A 126 9.45 -14.51 -30.81
C GLU A 126 8.15 -15.27 -30.65
N GLU A 127 8.18 -16.41 -29.96
CA GLU A 127 7.03 -17.26 -29.69
C GLU A 127 6.98 -17.72 -28.23
N LEU A 128 5.78 -17.93 -27.71
CA LEU A 128 5.55 -18.54 -26.40
C LEU A 128 4.98 -19.94 -26.59
N SER A 129 5.13 -20.80 -25.58
CA SER A 129 4.58 -22.13 -25.59
C SER A 129 3.05 -22.12 -25.67
N ASP A 130 2.49 -23.10 -26.38
CA ASP A 130 1.04 -23.29 -26.49
C ASP A 130 0.42 -23.77 -25.17
N THR A 131 -0.80 -23.32 -24.91
CA THR A 131 -1.64 -23.81 -23.81
C THR A 131 -3.07 -24.00 -24.28
N CYS A 132 -3.85 -24.84 -23.58
CA CYS A 132 -5.28 -25.02 -23.89
C CYS A 132 -6.07 -23.71 -23.77
N ARG A 133 -5.66 -22.79 -22.91
CA ARG A 133 -6.30 -21.48 -22.76
C ARG A 133 -5.92 -20.50 -23.88
N GLY A 134 -4.69 -20.59 -24.40
CA GLY A 134 -4.16 -19.65 -25.39
C GLY A 134 -4.30 -18.20 -24.91
N ALA A 135 -4.83 -17.34 -25.78
CA ALA A 135 -5.05 -15.91 -25.52
C ALA A 135 -6.38 -15.61 -24.77
N GLY A 136 -7.12 -16.61 -24.35
CA GLY A 136 -8.40 -16.44 -23.65
C GLY A 136 -8.23 -15.74 -22.29
N GLY A 137 -8.95 -14.64 -22.09
CA GLY A 137 -8.93 -13.85 -20.86
C GLY A 137 -10.05 -12.83 -20.85
N PHE A 138 -10.03 -11.90 -19.89
CA PHE A 138 -10.98 -10.78 -19.79
C PHE A 138 -12.46 -11.20 -19.87
N GLY A 139 -12.82 -12.32 -19.21
CA GLY A 139 -14.19 -12.85 -19.21
C GLY A 139 -14.48 -13.80 -20.36
N SER A 140 -13.48 -14.28 -21.12
CA SER A 140 -13.67 -15.26 -22.23
C SER A 140 -14.29 -16.58 -21.77
N THR A 141 -14.21 -16.94 -20.47
CA THR A 141 -14.84 -18.12 -19.87
C THR A 141 -16.27 -17.88 -19.41
N GLY A 142 -16.82 -16.68 -19.62
CA GLY A 142 -18.16 -16.27 -19.20
C GLY A 142 -18.25 -15.89 -17.72
N SER A 143 -19.41 -15.36 -17.33
CA SER A 143 -19.71 -14.90 -15.96
C SER A 143 -20.53 -15.91 -15.14
N LYS A 144 -20.85 -17.08 -15.71
CA LYS A 144 -21.57 -18.19 -15.06
C LYS A 144 -20.95 -19.52 -15.44
#